data_0caf704bb7a2603589e9b4999c913ac0
#
_entry.id   0caf704bb7a2603589e9b4999c913ac0
#
_cell.length_a   1.000
_cell.length_b   1.000
_cell.length_c   1.000
_cell.angle_alpha   90.00
_cell.angle_beta   90.00
_cell.angle_gamma   90.00
#
_symmetry.space_group_name_H-M   'P 1'
#
loop_
_entity.id
_entity.type
_entity.pdbx_description
1 polymer ?
#
loop_
_entity_poly.entity_id
_entity_poly.type
_entity_poly.pdbx_seq_one_letter_code
_entity_poly.pdbx_strand_id
1 'polypeptide(L)'
;MKNLAFCLSLAAGAALAGAASAADAKIGRTLAGQCQVCHGIDGIAKIPIAPHLAGESEIYLQTQLKAFRSGAREHEMMTVVAKELSDEDIVNLAAWYASIEISVKVPD
;
A
#
# COMPACT_ATOMS: atom_id res chain seq x y z
N MET A 1 -10.20 -11.13 -66.66
CA MET A 1 -10.42 -10.13 -65.59
C MET A 1 -10.51 -10.88 -64.29
N LYS A 2 -9.43 -10.87 -63.49
CA LYS A 2 -9.33 -11.65 -62.26
C LYS A 2 -9.46 -10.67 -61.11
N ASN A 3 -10.58 -10.74 -60.34
CA ASN A 3 -10.80 -9.97 -59.15
C ASN A 3 -10.07 -10.62 -57.97
N LEU A 4 -9.01 -9.98 -57.51
CA LEU A 4 -8.33 -10.37 -56.26
C LEU A 4 -9.07 -9.71 -55.09
N ALA A 5 -9.79 -10.53 -54.33
CA ALA A 5 -10.37 -10.08 -53.05
C ALA A 5 -9.27 -10.11 -51.99
N PHE A 6 -8.91 -8.94 -51.50
CA PHE A 6 -7.95 -8.77 -50.39
C PHE A 6 -8.71 -8.87 -49.07
N CYS A 7 -8.58 -10.03 -48.41
CA CYS A 7 -9.13 -10.21 -47.07
C CYS A 7 -8.20 -9.54 -46.04
N LEU A 8 -8.66 -8.40 -45.51
CA LEU A 8 -7.99 -7.72 -44.41
C LEU A 8 -8.39 -8.41 -43.09
N SER A 9 -7.49 -9.23 -42.55
CA SER A 9 -7.69 -9.83 -41.23
C SER A 9 -7.34 -8.78 -40.12
N LEU A 10 -8.36 -8.26 -39.47
CA LEU A 10 -8.17 -7.46 -38.24
C LEU A 10 -7.81 -8.41 -37.09
N ALA A 11 -6.54 -8.43 -36.68
CA ALA A 11 -6.14 -9.05 -35.43
C ALA A 11 -6.54 -8.17 -34.27
N ALA A 12 -7.62 -8.52 -33.56
CA ALA A 12 -8.01 -7.87 -32.31
C ALA A 12 -7.01 -8.28 -31.22
N GLY A 13 -6.07 -7.40 -30.91
CA GLY A 13 -5.19 -7.54 -29.75
C GLY A 13 -6.00 -7.35 -28.47
N ALA A 14 -6.29 -8.42 -27.73
CA ALA A 14 -6.83 -8.34 -26.38
C ALA A 14 -5.74 -7.83 -25.45
N ALA A 15 -5.82 -6.56 -25.05
CA ALA A 15 -5.01 -6.03 -23.97
C ALA A 15 -5.51 -6.66 -22.66
N LEU A 16 -4.72 -7.56 -22.09
CA LEU A 16 -4.88 -8.04 -20.74
C LEU A 16 -4.60 -6.87 -19.78
N ALA A 17 -5.62 -6.13 -19.42
CA ALA A 17 -5.55 -5.20 -18.30
C ALA A 17 -5.36 -6.06 -17.05
N GLY A 18 -4.13 -6.08 -16.50
CA GLY A 18 -3.85 -6.69 -15.21
C GLY A 18 -4.79 -6.08 -14.17
N ALA A 19 -5.68 -6.88 -13.58
CA ALA A 19 -6.51 -6.45 -12.49
C ALA A 19 -5.59 -6.06 -11.32
N ALA A 20 -5.64 -4.77 -10.90
CA ALA A 20 -5.01 -4.34 -9.66
C ALA A 20 -5.64 -5.15 -8.52
N SER A 21 -4.82 -5.86 -7.72
CA SER A 21 -5.30 -6.60 -6.56
C SER A 21 -5.98 -5.62 -5.59
N ALA A 22 -7.21 -5.93 -5.15
CA ALA A 22 -7.89 -5.17 -4.12
C ALA A 22 -7.09 -5.26 -2.82
N ALA A 23 -7.03 -4.16 -2.06
CA ALA A 23 -6.39 -4.12 -0.75
C ALA A 23 -7.05 -5.10 0.22
N ASP A 24 -6.25 -5.87 0.96
CA ASP A 24 -6.71 -6.82 1.98
C ASP A 24 -6.14 -6.47 3.35
N ALA A 25 -7.00 -5.94 4.23
CA ALA A 25 -6.64 -5.57 5.58
C ALA A 25 -6.21 -6.78 6.45
N LYS A 26 -6.68 -7.99 6.17
CA LYS A 26 -6.27 -9.20 6.92
C LYS A 26 -4.84 -9.60 6.57
N ILE A 27 -4.48 -9.54 5.29
CA ILE A 27 -3.10 -9.70 4.84
C ILE A 27 -2.23 -8.61 5.45
N GLY A 28 -2.71 -7.35 5.41
CA GLY A 28 -2.05 -6.20 6.02
C GLY A 28 -1.79 -6.39 7.52
N ARG A 29 -2.75 -6.95 8.26
CA ARG A 29 -2.56 -7.27 9.68
C ARG A 29 -1.42 -8.27 9.91
N THR A 30 -1.33 -9.27 9.07
CA THR A 30 -0.24 -10.26 9.14
C THR A 30 1.11 -9.61 8.86
N LEU A 31 1.19 -8.79 7.82
CA LEU A 31 2.39 -8.04 7.46
C LEU A 31 2.79 -7.02 8.55
N ALA A 32 1.81 -6.42 9.23
CA ALA A 32 2.03 -5.46 10.31
C ALA A 32 2.72 -6.07 11.55
N GLY A 33 2.89 -7.39 11.61
CA GLY A 33 3.72 -8.05 12.60
C GLY A 33 5.15 -7.52 12.65
N GLN A 34 5.71 -7.11 11.52
CA GLN A 34 7.03 -6.47 11.47
C GLN A 34 7.03 -4.99 11.90
N CYS A 35 5.88 -4.36 11.96
CA CYS A 35 5.71 -2.94 12.30
C CYS A 35 5.35 -2.75 13.79
N GLN A 36 4.85 -3.80 14.44
CA GLN A 36 4.20 -3.71 15.74
C GLN A 36 5.10 -3.28 16.89
N VAL A 37 6.41 -3.57 16.82
CA VAL A 37 7.35 -3.24 17.90
C VAL A 37 7.40 -1.73 18.15
N CYS A 38 7.30 -0.94 17.08
CA CYS A 38 7.33 0.51 17.15
C CYS A 38 5.94 1.14 17.04
N HIS A 39 5.12 0.68 16.11
CA HIS A 39 3.84 1.31 15.78
C HIS A 39 2.63 0.64 16.44
N GLY A 40 2.81 -0.54 17.04
CA GLY A 40 1.71 -1.36 17.55
C GLY A 40 0.95 -2.07 16.43
N ILE A 41 0.43 -3.25 16.72
CA ILE A 41 -0.51 -3.94 15.82
C ILE A 41 -1.84 -3.18 15.73
N ASP A 42 -2.19 -2.49 16.80
CA ASP A 42 -3.34 -1.59 16.92
C ASP A 42 -3.09 -0.18 16.36
N GLY A 43 -1.89 0.06 15.84
CA GLY A 43 -1.51 1.38 15.31
C GLY A 43 -1.28 2.45 16.36
N ILE A 44 -1.20 2.07 17.64
CA ILE A 44 -0.81 2.99 18.72
C ILE A 44 0.68 2.80 19.00
N ALA A 45 1.46 3.85 18.82
CA ALA A 45 2.92 3.81 18.96
C ALA A 45 3.36 3.26 20.31
N LYS A 46 4.37 2.40 20.30
CA LYS A 46 4.95 1.76 21.48
C LYS A 46 6.26 2.40 21.92
N ILE A 47 6.83 3.25 21.08
CA ILE A 47 8.05 4.01 21.35
C ILE A 47 7.85 5.49 21.01
N PRO A 48 8.54 6.42 21.70
CA PRO A 48 8.29 7.87 21.56
C PRO A 48 8.54 8.43 20.16
N ILE A 49 9.48 7.85 19.41
CA ILE A 49 9.87 8.35 18.08
C ILE A 49 8.96 7.81 16.94
N ALA A 50 8.13 6.81 17.22
CA ALA A 50 7.22 6.28 16.22
C ALA A 50 5.88 7.01 16.27
N PRO A 51 5.28 7.38 15.13
CA PRO A 51 3.94 7.94 15.10
C PRO A 51 2.87 6.88 15.27
N HIS A 52 1.70 7.30 15.74
CA HIS A 52 0.48 6.49 15.64
C HIS A 52 0.08 6.32 14.17
N LEU A 53 -0.40 5.14 13.82
CA LEU A 53 -0.88 4.80 12.47
C LEU A 53 -2.37 4.46 12.46
N ALA A 54 -2.98 4.26 13.63
CA ALA A 54 -4.39 3.89 13.75
C ALA A 54 -5.29 4.93 13.09
N GLY A 55 -6.14 4.49 12.16
CA GLY A 55 -7.11 5.35 11.48
C GLY A 55 -6.50 6.38 10.53
N GLU A 56 -5.21 6.28 10.22
CA GLU A 56 -4.56 7.19 9.27
C GLU A 56 -5.10 6.93 7.86
N SER A 57 -5.05 7.96 7.02
CA SER A 57 -5.50 7.87 5.62
C SER A 57 -4.73 6.79 4.85
N GLU A 58 -5.46 5.91 4.18
CA GLU A 58 -4.87 4.84 3.36
C GLU A 58 -3.96 5.41 2.26
N ILE A 59 -4.39 6.49 1.60
CA ILE A 59 -3.61 7.17 0.57
C ILE A 59 -2.31 7.75 1.17
N TYR A 60 -2.40 8.37 2.34
CA TYR A 60 -1.24 8.94 3.02
C TYR A 60 -0.24 7.85 3.40
N LEU A 61 -0.70 6.75 3.98
CA LEU A 61 0.16 5.63 4.37
C LEU A 61 0.89 5.02 3.17
N GLN A 62 0.18 4.80 2.06
CA GLN A 62 0.80 4.30 0.82
C GLN A 62 1.86 5.28 0.29
N THR A 63 1.55 6.56 0.28
CA THR A 63 2.47 7.61 -0.20
C THR A 63 3.74 7.64 0.65
N GLN A 64 3.61 7.56 1.97
CA GLN A 64 4.76 7.62 2.87
C GLN A 64 5.62 6.35 2.80
N LEU A 65 5.03 5.17 2.74
CA LEU A 65 5.78 3.92 2.59
C LEU A 65 6.54 3.88 1.27
N LYS A 66 5.93 4.31 0.17
CA LYS A 66 6.60 4.44 -1.13
C LYS A 66 7.74 5.48 -1.09
N ALA A 67 7.55 6.59 -0.40
CA ALA A 67 8.58 7.61 -0.24
C ALA A 67 9.78 7.10 0.56
N PHE A 68 9.57 6.37 1.66
CA PHE A 68 10.66 5.73 2.38
C PHE A 68 11.37 4.67 1.53
N ARG A 69 10.62 3.85 0.80
CA ARG A 69 11.19 2.82 -0.08
C ARG A 69 12.06 3.40 -1.19
N SER A 70 11.64 4.50 -1.80
CA SER A 70 12.38 5.16 -2.89
C SER A 70 13.54 6.04 -2.42
N GLY A 71 13.58 6.39 -1.13
CA GLY A 71 14.53 7.36 -0.59
C GLY A 71 14.08 8.83 -0.75
N ALA A 72 12.88 9.09 -1.28
CA ALA A 72 12.32 10.45 -1.34
C ALA A 72 12.04 11.02 0.06
N ARG A 73 11.78 10.15 1.03
CA ARG A 73 11.75 10.45 2.46
C ARG A 73 12.75 9.54 3.17
N GLU A 74 13.66 10.12 3.92
CA GLU A 74 14.70 9.36 4.61
C GLU A 74 14.44 9.28 6.11
N HIS A 75 14.61 8.10 6.66
CA HIS A 75 14.62 7.83 8.09
C HIS A 75 15.42 6.55 8.35
N GLU A 76 16.31 6.58 9.35
CA GLU A 76 17.24 5.47 9.61
C GLU A 76 16.57 4.09 9.74
N MET A 77 15.38 4.01 10.33
CA MET A 77 14.63 2.77 10.49
C MET A 77 13.67 2.52 9.32
N MET A 78 12.82 3.51 9.00
CA MET A 78 11.75 3.32 8.03
C MET A 78 12.25 3.14 6.61
N THR A 79 13.35 3.77 6.22
CA THR A 79 13.96 3.57 4.90
C THR A 79 14.43 2.13 4.73
N VAL A 80 14.99 1.52 5.78
CA VAL A 80 15.42 0.11 5.75
C VAL A 80 14.22 -0.84 5.69
N VAL A 81 13.22 -0.63 6.53
CA VAL A 81 12.01 -1.47 6.60
C VAL A 81 11.23 -1.42 5.28
N ALA A 82 11.04 -0.22 4.72
CA ALA A 82 10.23 -0.04 3.52
C ALA A 82 10.87 -0.61 2.25
N LYS A 83 12.20 -0.76 2.20
CA LYS A 83 12.90 -1.31 1.02
C LYS A 83 12.43 -2.69 0.60
N GLU A 84 12.06 -3.52 1.55
CA GLU A 84 11.65 -4.91 1.33
C GLU A 84 10.16 -5.05 0.98
N LEU A 85 9.38 -3.96 1.05
CA LEU A 85 7.94 -3.99 0.78
C LEU A 85 7.64 -3.93 -0.72
N SER A 86 6.81 -4.85 -1.21
CA SER A 86 6.21 -4.76 -2.54
C SER A 86 5.12 -3.69 -2.59
N ASP A 87 4.64 -3.35 -3.79
CA ASP A 87 3.48 -2.45 -3.94
C ASP A 87 2.23 -3.06 -3.30
N GLU A 88 2.06 -4.37 -3.40
CA GLU A 88 0.95 -5.09 -2.77
C GLU A 88 1.06 -5.06 -1.24
N ASP A 89 2.24 -5.29 -0.68
CA ASP A 89 2.46 -5.17 0.77
C ASP A 89 2.08 -3.77 1.29
N ILE A 90 2.50 -2.74 0.58
CA ILE A 90 2.19 -1.35 0.94
C ILE A 90 0.68 -1.09 0.94
N VAL A 91 -0.02 -1.55 -0.08
CA VAL A 91 -1.48 -1.40 -0.19
C VAL A 91 -2.18 -2.14 0.95
N ASN A 92 -1.78 -3.37 1.25
CA ASN A 92 -2.39 -4.17 2.30
C ASN A 92 -2.09 -3.62 3.72
N LEU A 93 -0.85 -3.18 3.98
CA LEU A 93 -0.48 -2.52 5.23
C LEU A 93 -1.28 -1.24 5.46
N ALA A 94 -1.41 -0.41 4.43
CA ALA A 94 -2.19 0.81 4.49
C ALA A 94 -3.67 0.52 4.79
N ALA A 95 -4.24 -0.50 4.15
CA ALA A 95 -5.60 -0.94 4.41
C ALA A 95 -5.81 -1.40 5.86
N TRP A 96 -4.83 -2.12 6.44
CA TRP A 96 -4.91 -2.55 7.83
C TRP A 96 -4.97 -1.36 8.79
N TYR A 97 -3.97 -0.49 8.76
CA TYR A 97 -3.92 0.63 9.70
C TYR A 97 -5.04 1.65 9.50
N ALA A 98 -5.45 1.90 8.25
CA ALA A 98 -6.58 2.78 7.95
C ALA A 98 -7.92 2.20 8.44
N SER A 99 -8.06 0.89 8.52
CA SER A 99 -9.29 0.23 8.98
C SER A 99 -9.51 0.29 10.50
N ILE A 100 -8.49 0.67 11.26
CA ILE A 100 -8.58 0.74 12.71
C ILE A 100 -9.41 1.96 13.12
N GLU A 101 -10.50 1.71 13.80
CA GLU A 101 -11.38 2.77 14.31
C GLU A 101 -10.75 3.45 15.53
N ILE A 102 -10.78 4.78 15.53
CA ILE A 102 -10.31 5.60 16.64
C ILE A 102 -11.40 6.53 17.13
N SER A 103 -11.36 6.86 18.41
CA SER A 103 -12.16 7.94 18.99
C SER A 103 -11.24 9.03 19.52
N VAL A 104 -11.67 10.28 19.41
CA VAL A 104 -10.87 11.45 19.79
C VAL A 104 -11.63 12.27 20.81
N LYS A 105 -10.94 12.65 21.90
CA LYS A 105 -11.40 13.66 22.83
C LYS A 105 -10.57 14.92 22.64
N VAL A 106 -11.23 16.01 22.30
CA VAL A 106 -10.59 17.32 22.17
C VAL A 106 -10.48 17.94 23.57
N PRO A 107 -9.34 18.51 23.95
CA PRO A 107 -9.20 19.27 25.20
C PRO A 107 -10.13 20.49 25.21
N ASP A 108 -10.61 20.88 26.40
CA ASP A 108 -11.40 22.11 26.61
C ASP A 108 -10.51 23.35 26.45
#